data_fc49d4f0dc79e006e599636982ec885d
#
_entry.id   fc49d4f0dc79e006e599636982ec885d
#
_cell.length_a   1.000
_cell.length_b   1.000
_cell.length_c   1.000
_cell.angle_alpha   90.00
_cell.angle_beta   90.00
_cell.angle_gamma   90.00
#
_symmetry.space_group_name_H-M   'P 1'
#
loop_
_entity.id
_entity.type
_entity.pdbx_description
1 polymer ?
#
loop_
_entity_poly.entity_id
_entity_poly.type
_entity_poly.pdbx_seq_one_letter_code
_entity_poly.pdbx_strand_id
1 'polypeptide(L)'
;MADTEQLYDQDFYLWTRETAAALRARRFADLDIEHIAEEIEDMGKSNKRELRSRLTQILEHLLKLRMAKGTILEYNQNIWQASIARQRDEIEALLQESPSLRRLVVPDLIEDCYGRAARVVAAEYKVAPPADCPFSQEEIL
;
A
#
# COMPACT_ATOMS: atom_id res chain seq x y z
N MET A 1 13.60 -36.43 -5.09
CA MET A 1 13.14 -35.04 -5.29
C MET A 1 12.08 -34.71 -4.26
N ALA A 2 12.23 -33.62 -3.54
CA ALA A 2 11.15 -33.17 -2.65
C ALA A 2 9.92 -32.82 -3.49
N ASP A 3 8.76 -33.22 -3.00
CA ASP A 3 7.51 -32.80 -3.58
C ASP A 3 7.41 -31.28 -3.48
N THR A 4 7.31 -30.59 -4.62
CA THR A 4 7.28 -29.12 -4.67
C THR A 4 6.08 -28.56 -3.93
N GLU A 5 4.98 -29.29 -3.87
CA GLU A 5 3.78 -28.90 -3.12
C GLU A 5 4.03 -28.89 -1.62
N GLN A 6 4.75 -29.88 -1.09
CA GLN A 6 5.15 -29.93 0.30
C GLN A 6 6.22 -28.87 0.63
N LEU A 7 7.13 -28.61 -0.30
CA LEU A 7 8.21 -27.66 -0.13
C LEU A 7 7.67 -26.23 0.08
N TYR A 8 6.60 -25.85 -0.63
CA TYR A 8 5.93 -24.57 -0.49
C TYR A 8 5.55 -24.27 0.97
N ASP A 9 5.01 -25.26 1.66
CA ASP A 9 4.57 -25.12 3.05
C ASP A 9 5.72 -25.24 4.07
N GLN A 10 6.73 -26.05 3.76
CA GLN A 10 7.81 -26.37 4.70
C GLN A 10 8.98 -25.41 4.63
N ASP A 11 9.35 -24.96 3.43
CA ASP A 11 10.48 -24.07 3.20
C ASP A 11 10.22 -23.19 1.97
N PHE A 12 9.54 -22.09 2.21
CA PHE A 12 9.14 -21.17 1.16
C PHE A 12 10.31 -20.59 0.38
N TYR A 13 11.41 -20.22 1.06
CA TYR A 13 12.58 -19.69 0.38
C TYR A 13 13.22 -20.71 -0.57
N LEU A 14 13.38 -21.93 -0.12
CA LEU A 14 13.90 -22.99 -0.97
C LEU A 14 12.95 -23.29 -2.13
N TRP A 15 11.64 -23.30 -1.87
CA TRP A 15 10.63 -23.45 -2.91
C TRP A 15 10.77 -22.39 -4.03
N THR A 16 11.00 -21.12 -3.67
CA THR A 16 11.19 -20.06 -4.67
C THR A 16 12.44 -20.29 -5.51
N ARG A 17 13.52 -20.75 -4.88
CA ARG A 17 14.79 -21.03 -5.56
C ARG A 17 14.67 -22.21 -6.54
N GLU A 18 14.11 -23.30 -6.10
CA GLU A 18 13.90 -24.48 -6.92
C GLU A 18 12.92 -24.23 -8.06
N THR A 19 11.83 -23.51 -7.77
CA THR A 19 10.84 -23.14 -8.78
C THR A 19 11.46 -22.26 -9.87
N ALA A 20 12.23 -21.24 -9.49
CA ALA A 20 12.92 -20.39 -10.46
C ALA A 20 13.90 -21.20 -11.33
N ALA A 21 14.65 -22.13 -10.73
CA ALA A 21 15.57 -23.01 -11.45
C ALA A 21 14.83 -23.91 -12.44
N ALA A 22 13.70 -24.48 -12.02
CA ALA A 22 12.86 -25.33 -12.89
C ALA A 22 12.28 -24.54 -14.07
N LEU A 23 11.83 -23.31 -13.82
CA LEU A 23 11.34 -22.42 -14.89
C LEU A 23 12.43 -22.11 -15.91
N ARG A 24 13.62 -21.75 -15.48
CA ARG A 24 14.75 -21.45 -16.38
C ARG A 24 15.20 -22.66 -17.18
N ALA A 25 15.15 -23.84 -16.56
CA ALA A 25 15.48 -25.10 -17.21
C ALA A 25 14.32 -25.67 -18.05
N ARG A 26 13.18 -25.01 -18.07
CA ARG A 26 11.96 -25.41 -18.77
C ARG A 26 11.43 -26.79 -18.34
N ARG A 27 11.65 -27.14 -17.08
CA ARG A 27 11.11 -28.38 -16.48
C ARG A 27 9.69 -28.14 -15.99
N PHE A 28 8.77 -27.94 -16.91
CA PHE A 28 7.40 -27.53 -16.61
C PHE A 28 6.60 -28.60 -15.84
N ALA A 29 6.94 -29.87 -16.00
CA ALA A 29 6.28 -30.96 -15.26
C ALA A 29 6.58 -30.92 -13.76
N ASP A 30 7.70 -30.27 -13.35
CA ASP A 30 8.11 -30.18 -11.96
C ASP A 30 7.54 -28.95 -11.25
N LEU A 31 6.73 -28.14 -11.94
CA LEU A 31 6.19 -26.89 -11.41
C LEU A 31 4.88 -27.11 -10.69
N ASP A 32 4.76 -26.49 -9.51
CA ASP A 32 3.51 -26.32 -8.78
C ASP A 32 2.81 -25.06 -9.29
N ILE A 33 2.04 -25.22 -10.37
CA ILE A 33 1.42 -24.11 -11.08
C ILE A 33 0.47 -23.31 -10.18
N GLU A 34 -0.33 -23.98 -9.35
CA GLU A 34 -1.31 -23.33 -8.49
C GLU A 34 -0.63 -22.40 -7.48
N HIS A 35 0.42 -22.85 -6.82
CA HIS A 35 1.15 -22.02 -5.88
C HIS A 35 1.93 -20.91 -6.56
N ILE A 36 2.47 -21.14 -7.77
CA ILE A 36 3.11 -20.08 -8.57
C ILE A 36 2.10 -18.98 -8.90
N ALA A 37 0.92 -19.35 -9.37
CA ALA A 37 -0.13 -18.41 -9.71
C ALA A 37 -0.57 -17.60 -8.48
N GLU A 38 -0.76 -18.27 -7.34
CA GLU A 38 -1.13 -17.65 -6.08
C GLU A 38 -0.09 -16.62 -5.64
N GLU A 39 1.20 -16.96 -5.71
CA GLU A 39 2.26 -16.03 -5.33
C GLU A 39 2.35 -14.82 -6.25
N ILE A 40 2.13 -15.00 -7.55
CA ILE A 40 2.09 -13.89 -8.50
C ILE A 40 0.91 -12.97 -8.21
N GLU A 41 -0.27 -13.52 -7.94
CA GLU A 41 -1.44 -12.74 -7.54
C GLU A 41 -1.20 -11.96 -6.25
N ASP A 42 -0.54 -12.59 -5.26
CA ASP A 42 -0.22 -11.95 -3.99
C ASP A 42 0.74 -10.77 -4.14
N MET A 43 1.69 -10.85 -5.08
CA MET A 43 2.56 -9.71 -5.40
C MET A 43 1.75 -8.53 -5.93
N GLY A 44 0.76 -8.77 -6.79
CA GLY A 44 -0.14 -7.74 -7.30
C GLY A 44 -1.01 -7.13 -6.21
N LYS A 45 -1.55 -7.95 -5.32
CA LYS A 45 -2.33 -7.50 -4.15
C LYS A 45 -1.48 -6.67 -3.18
N SER A 46 -0.20 -7.01 -3.04
CA SER A 46 0.75 -6.25 -2.22
C SER A 46 0.93 -4.83 -2.76
N ASN A 47 1.04 -4.66 -4.07
CA ASN A 47 1.13 -3.34 -4.70
C ASN A 47 -0.13 -2.50 -4.44
N LYS A 48 -1.30 -3.09 -4.53
CA LYS A 48 -2.55 -2.41 -4.19
C LYS A 48 -2.60 -1.97 -2.74
N ARG A 49 -2.19 -2.86 -1.83
CA ARG A 49 -2.15 -2.54 -0.38
C ARG A 49 -1.18 -1.41 -0.10
N GLU A 50 -0.02 -1.41 -0.74
CA GLU A 50 0.94 -0.33 -0.61
C GLU A 50 0.36 1.01 -1.04
N LEU A 51 -0.29 1.05 -2.21
CA LEU A 51 -0.96 2.26 -2.70
C LEU A 51 -1.99 2.77 -1.69
N ARG A 52 -2.86 1.90 -1.20
CA ARG A 52 -3.87 2.25 -0.20
C ARG A 52 -3.27 2.76 1.10
N SER A 53 -2.24 2.10 1.59
CA SER A 53 -1.55 2.47 2.83
C SER A 53 -0.92 3.85 2.72
N ARG A 54 -0.26 4.14 1.61
CA ARG A 54 0.38 5.44 1.39
C ARG A 54 -0.63 6.57 1.22
N LEU A 55 -1.72 6.33 0.48
CA LEU A 55 -2.82 7.29 0.37
C LEU A 55 -3.45 7.58 1.73
N THR A 56 -3.69 6.53 2.52
CA THR A 56 -4.25 6.68 3.88
C THR A 56 -3.34 7.54 4.76
N GLN A 57 -2.03 7.33 4.69
CA GLN A 57 -1.06 8.13 5.45
C GLN A 57 -1.05 9.60 5.02
N ILE A 58 -1.13 9.87 3.72
CA ILE A 58 -1.23 11.26 3.24
C ILE A 58 -2.47 11.93 3.80
N LEU A 59 -3.61 11.26 3.69
CA LEU A 59 -4.90 11.79 4.17
C LEU A 59 -4.91 12.01 5.69
N GLU A 60 -4.31 11.09 6.43
CA GLU A 60 -4.15 11.19 7.86
C GLU A 60 -3.36 12.45 8.24
N HIS A 61 -2.22 12.68 7.59
CA HIS A 61 -1.39 13.84 7.87
C HIS A 61 -2.02 15.15 7.36
N LEU A 62 -2.72 15.13 6.23
CA LEU A 62 -3.47 16.31 5.77
C LEU A 62 -4.57 16.69 6.77
N LEU A 63 -5.29 15.69 7.31
CA LEU A 63 -6.28 15.94 8.37
C LEU A 63 -5.65 16.50 9.62
N LYS A 64 -4.54 15.98 10.06
CA LYS A 64 -3.81 16.47 11.23
C LYS A 64 -3.39 17.92 11.04
N LEU A 65 -2.85 18.27 9.88
CA LEU A 65 -2.51 19.65 9.55
C LEU A 65 -3.71 20.58 9.60
N ARG A 66 -4.88 20.12 9.18
CA ARG A 66 -6.11 20.89 9.14
C ARG A 66 -6.75 21.05 10.52
N MET A 67 -6.70 20.03 11.35
CA MET A 67 -7.47 19.96 12.60
C MET A 67 -6.66 20.24 13.86
N ALA A 68 -5.36 20.01 13.83
CA ALA A 68 -4.50 20.31 14.98
C ALA A 68 -4.32 21.81 15.16
N LYS A 69 -4.19 22.25 16.41
CA LYS A 69 -4.04 23.65 16.78
C LYS A 69 -2.99 23.82 17.86
N GLY A 70 -2.49 25.07 18.02
CA GLY A 70 -1.57 25.43 19.08
C GLY A 70 -0.25 24.68 19.00
N THR A 71 0.25 24.26 20.16
CA THR A 71 1.56 23.61 20.28
C THR A 71 1.63 22.28 19.55
N ILE A 72 0.53 21.53 19.46
CA ILE A 72 0.50 20.26 18.72
C ILE A 72 0.82 20.52 17.24
N LEU A 73 0.20 21.52 16.65
CA LEU A 73 0.47 21.89 15.25
C LEU A 73 1.89 22.42 15.09
N GLU A 74 2.33 23.32 15.96
CA GLU A 74 3.66 23.92 15.88
C GLU A 74 4.79 22.90 15.92
N TYR A 75 4.69 21.89 16.81
CA TYR A 75 5.72 20.87 16.95
C TYR A 75 5.68 19.80 15.85
N ASN A 76 4.54 19.59 15.21
CA ASN A 76 4.37 18.45 14.32
C ASN A 76 4.22 18.81 12.83
N GLN A 77 3.91 20.08 12.51
CA GLN A 77 3.59 20.45 11.12
C GLN A 77 4.69 20.10 10.13
N ASN A 78 5.95 20.32 10.49
CA ASN A 78 7.07 20.03 9.60
C ASN A 78 7.25 18.51 9.37
N ILE A 79 7.03 17.72 10.42
CA ILE A 79 7.11 16.26 10.36
C ILE A 79 6.00 15.73 9.47
N TRP A 80 4.78 16.23 9.63
CA TRP A 80 3.64 15.80 8.81
C TRP A 80 3.80 16.22 7.35
N GLN A 81 4.27 17.42 7.08
CA GLN A 81 4.55 17.90 5.73
C GLN A 81 5.64 17.05 5.05
N ALA A 82 6.71 16.73 5.78
CA ALA A 82 7.78 15.86 5.28
C ALA A 82 7.28 14.45 4.98
N SER A 83 6.41 13.92 5.83
CA SER A 83 5.79 12.61 5.61
C SER A 83 4.92 12.60 4.35
N ILE A 84 4.09 13.64 4.17
CA ILE A 84 3.26 13.78 2.97
C ILE A 84 4.13 13.80 1.71
N ALA A 85 5.20 14.59 1.71
CA ALA A 85 6.12 14.67 0.58
C ALA A 85 6.75 13.31 0.27
N ARG A 86 7.20 12.59 1.29
CA ARG A 86 7.76 11.25 1.14
C ARG A 86 6.75 10.26 0.57
N GLN A 87 5.53 10.26 1.08
CA GLN A 87 4.50 9.36 0.59
C GLN A 87 4.11 9.65 -0.85
N ARG A 88 4.07 10.92 -1.24
CA ARG A 88 3.84 11.31 -2.64
C ARG A 88 4.92 10.79 -3.56
N ASP A 89 6.19 10.91 -3.17
CA ASP A 89 7.32 10.41 -3.95
C ASP A 89 7.26 8.89 -4.11
N GLU A 90 6.93 8.18 -3.05
CA GLU A 90 6.80 6.72 -3.09
C GLU A 90 5.61 6.26 -3.94
N ILE A 91 4.49 6.97 -3.90
CA ILE A 91 3.36 6.69 -4.78
C ILE A 91 3.75 6.94 -6.24
N GLU A 92 4.43 8.04 -6.52
CA GLU A 92 4.89 8.33 -7.89
C GLU A 92 5.81 7.22 -8.41
N ALA A 93 6.76 6.77 -7.60
CA ALA A 93 7.64 5.67 -7.95
C ALA A 93 6.86 4.37 -8.22
N LEU A 94 5.88 4.06 -7.37
CA LEU A 94 5.02 2.89 -7.53
C LEU A 94 4.20 2.96 -8.83
N LEU A 95 3.66 4.13 -9.16
CA LEU A 95 2.87 4.34 -10.37
C LEU A 95 3.73 4.35 -11.64
N GLN A 96 5.00 4.77 -11.55
CA GLN A 96 5.95 4.65 -12.66
C GLN A 96 6.33 3.21 -12.93
N GLU A 97 6.51 2.42 -11.86
CA GLU A 97 6.83 1.01 -11.95
C GLU A 97 5.66 0.18 -12.46
N SER A 98 4.45 0.52 -12.03
CA SER A 98 3.21 -0.18 -12.39
C SER A 98 2.12 0.81 -12.80
N PRO A 99 2.18 1.35 -14.04
CA PRO A 99 1.24 2.40 -14.47
C PRO A 99 -0.24 2.02 -14.42
N SER A 100 -0.56 0.74 -14.53
CA SER A 100 -1.95 0.27 -14.45
C SER A 100 -2.60 0.55 -13.08
N LEU A 101 -1.80 0.76 -12.04
CA LEU A 101 -2.31 1.13 -10.72
C LEU A 101 -2.98 2.52 -10.71
N ARG A 102 -2.68 3.38 -11.67
CA ARG A 102 -3.33 4.69 -11.78
C ARG A 102 -4.85 4.58 -11.90
N ARG A 103 -5.33 3.51 -12.51
CA ARG A 103 -6.77 3.25 -12.65
C ARG A 103 -7.48 2.99 -11.33
N LEU A 104 -6.73 2.64 -10.30
CA LEU A 104 -7.28 2.39 -8.96
C LEU A 104 -7.42 3.69 -8.17
N VAL A 105 -6.73 4.77 -8.56
CA VAL A 105 -6.82 6.08 -7.91
C VAL A 105 -8.09 6.78 -8.41
N VAL A 106 -9.21 6.34 -7.87
CA VAL A 106 -10.55 6.84 -8.19
C VAL A 106 -11.19 7.37 -6.91
N PRO A 107 -12.26 8.19 -7.01
CA PRO A 107 -12.91 8.77 -5.83
C PRO A 107 -13.29 7.74 -4.76
N ASP A 108 -13.75 6.56 -5.14
CA ASP A 108 -14.15 5.51 -4.20
C ASP A 108 -12.98 5.01 -3.36
N LEU A 109 -11.79 4.84 -3.96
CA LEU A 109 -10.60 4.46 -3.22
C LEU A 109 -10.17 5.57 -2.26
N ILE A 110 -10.21 6.82 -2.72
CA ILE A 110 -9.85 7.98 -1.90
C ILE A 110 -10.78 8.09 -0.71
N GLU A 111 -12.09 7.94 -0.90
CA GLU A 111 -13.07 7.96 0.20
C GLU A 111 -12.85 6.81 1.20
N ASP A 112 -12.52 5.63 0.72
CA ASP A 112 -12.21 4.49 1.59
C ASP A 112 -10.96 4.76 2.45
N CYS A 113 -9.90 5.26 1.82
CA CYS A 113 -8.67 5.64 2.53
C CYS A 113 -8.92 6.80 3.50
N TYR A 114 -9.72 7.78 3.09
CA TYR A 114 -10.11 8.89 3.95
C TYR A 114 -10.87 8.42 5.19
N GLY A 115 -11.82 7.51 5.01
CA GLY A 115 -12.57 6.94 6.13
C GLY A 115 -11.67 6.29 7.18
N ARG A 116 -10.64 5.59 6.75
CA ARG A 116 -9.63 4.99 7.64
C ARG A 116 -8.80 6.05 8.35
N ALA A 117 -8.32 7.04 7.60
CA ALA A 117 -7.54 8.15 8.13
C ALA A 117 -8.35 8.96 9.16
N ALA A 118 -9.61 9.25 8.84
CA ALA A 118 -10.51 10.02 9.71
C ALA A 118 -10.75 9.31 11.04
N ARG A 119 -10.91 7.99 11.04
CA ARG A 119 -11.07 7.20 12.27
C ARG A 119 -9.85 7.31 13.17
N VAL A 120 -8.66 7.24 12.61
CA VAL A 120 -7.41 7.37 13.37
C VAL A 120 -7.27 8.76 13.98
N VAL A 121 -7.48 9.81 13.19
CA VAL A 121 -7.38 11.19 13.65
C VAL A 121 -8.43 11.52 14.70
N ALA A 122 -9.66 11.06 14.51
CA ALA A 122 -10.73 11.21 15.49
C ALA A 122 -10.38 10.61 16.85
N ALA A 123 -9.81 9.41 16.85
CA ALA A 123 -9.40 8.71 18.06
C ALA A 123 -8.19 9.40 18.73
N GLU A 124 -7.19 9.80 17.94
CA GLU A 124 -5.95 10.36 18.43
C GLU A 124 -6.14 11.77 19.05
N TYR A 125 -6.91 12.62 18.38
CA TYR A 125 -7.10 14.02 18.81
C TYR A 125 -8.50 14.29 19.38
N LYS A 126 -9.36 13.30 19.44
CA LYS A 126 -10.75 13.42 19.95
C LYS A 126 -11.51 14.55 19.26
N VAL A 127 -11.41 14.58 17.94
CA VAL A 127 -12.07 15.56 17.08
C VAL A 127 -13.05 14.85 16.16
N ALA A 128 -13.91 15.63 15.49
CA ALA A 128 -14.86 15.12 14.52
C ALA A 128 -14.44 15.57 13.11
N PRO A 129 -13.66 14.75 12.37
CA PRO A 129 -13.29 15.09 11.00
C PRO A 129 -14.54 15.19 10.10
N PRO A 130 -14.46 15.93 8.97
CA PRO A 130 -15.56 15.95 8.00
C PRO A 130 -15.97 14.52 7.59
N ALA A 131 -17.26 14.32 7.35
CA ALA A 131 -17.79 13.00 6.96
C ALA A 131 -17.22 12.54 5.61
N ASP A 132 -17.11 13.47 4.65
CA ASP A 132 -16.56 13.22 3.32
C ASP A 132 -15.18 13.83 3.19
N CYS A 133 -14.34 13.26 2.31
CA CYS A 133 -12.99 13.75 2.07
C CYS A 133 -13.00 15.21 1.60
N PRO A 134 -12.40 16.14 2.38
CA PRO A 134 -12.37 17.55 2.01
C PRO A 134 -11.24 17.91 1.06
N PHE A 135 -10.39 16.94 0.71
CA PHE A 135 -9.21 17.18 -0.12
C PHE A 135 -9.45 16.75 -1.55
N SER A 136 -8.99 17.57 -2.50
CA SER A 136 -9.00 17.22 -3.91
C SER A 136 -7.90 16.20 -4.22
N GLN A 137 -8.02 15.51 -5.34
CA GLN A 137 -6.99 14.59 -5.80
C GLN A 137 -5.64 15.31 -6.00
N GLU A 138 -5.67 16.55 -6.46
CA GLU A 138 -4.48 17.39 -6.62
C GLU A 138 -3.78 17.70 -5.29
N GLU A 139 -4.55 17.92 -4.24
CA GLU A 139 -4.01 18.13 -2.90
C GLU A 139 -3.40 16.84 -2.30
N ILE A 140 -3.93 15.70 -2.67
CA ILE A 140 -3.48 14.40 -2.17
C ILE A 140 -2.20 13.96 -2.89
N LEU A 141 -2.16 14.08 -4.19
CA LEU A 141 -1.06 13.65 -5.06
C LEU A 141 -0.29 14.83 -5.63
#